data_73fbd2601f3bc08b27f0dce4d9bf556f
#
_entry.id   73fbd2601f3bc08b27f0dce4d9bf556f
#
_cell.length_a   1.000
_cell.length_b   1.000
_cell.length_c   1.000
_cell.angle_alpha   90.00
_cell.angle_beta   90.00
_cell.angle_gamma   90.00
#
_symmetry.space_group_name_H-M   'P 1'
#
loop_
_entity.id
_entity.type
_entity.pdbx_description
1 polymer ?
#
loop_
_entity_poly.entity_id
_entity_poly.type
_entity_poly.pdbx_seq_one_letter_code
_entity_poly.pdbx_strand_id
1 'polypeptide(L)'
;MRKLLLAALICLSSPAWAATDVWLFYGWGPDGWSSGIDQIARRVRTLRGVNSVHVYDYRETQRAYNEAVAANHEHSLVFGGYSCGGNASLAVAGALAHNSRTAHVIALQPSIWCGRYPTTSNMRYFQDTWSSGTFGLGSYMPEGPPAGYTVFVERPNPHGAADTDPLYQRDAVFAVGAVADPSRRWILERHLMRTAPHVDRQDATVIWRRE
;
A
#
# COMPACT_ATOMS: atom_id res chain seq x y z
N MET A 1 -13.53 47.96 -38.25
CA MET A 1 -12.49 47.32 -37.44
C MET A 1 -13.17 46.27 -36.55
N ARG A 2 -13.19 44.99 -36.96
CA ARG A 2 -13.76 43.85 -36.22
C ARG A 2 -12.68 43.30 -35.27
N LYS A 3 -12.90 43.44 -33.97
CA LYS A 3 -12.06 42.79 -32.94
C LYS A 3 -12.41 41.30 -32.91
N LEU A 4 -11.54 40.46 -33.43
CA LEU A 4 -11.57 39.02 -33.24
C LEU A 4 -11.16 38.73 -31.78
N LEU A 5 -12.13 38.35 -30.96
CA LEU A 5 -11.90 37.74 -29.65
C LEU A 5 -11.49 36.27 -29.88
N LEU A 6 -10.20 36.01 -29.82
CA LEU A 6 -9.68 34.64 -29.77
C LEU A 6 -9.91 34.12 -28.35
N ALA A 7 -11.01 33.40 -28.13
CA ALA A 7 -11.23 32.64 -26.93
C ALA A 7 -10.26 31.46 -26.96
N ALA A 8 -9.14 31.59 -26.26
CA ALA A 8 -8.24 30.48 -25.99
C ALA A 8 -8.99 29.50 -25.06
N LEU A 9 -9.53 28.43 -25.66
CA LEU A 9 -10.02 27.27 -24.92
C LEU A 9 -8.79 26.60 -24.30
N ILE A 10 -8.41 27.01 -23.08
CA ILE A 10 -7.46 26.28 -22.28
C ILE A 10 -8.20 25.02 -21.87
N CYS A 11 -8.06 23.96 -22.65
CA CYS A 11 -8.37 22.62 -22.22
C CYS A 11 -7.48 22.35 -21.00
N LEU A 12 -8.00 22.59 -19.81
CA LEU A 12 -7.46 22.08 -18.57
C LEU A 12 -7.59 20.55 -18.64
N SER A 13 -6.69 19.91 -19.39
CA SER A 13 -6.48 18.49 -19.29
C SER A 13 -6.05 18.24 -17.86
N SER A 14 -7.00 17.86 -17.01
CA SER A 14 -6.66 17.30 -15.71
C SER A 14 -5.61 16.24 -15.98
N PRO A 15 -4.47 16.24 -15.27
CA PRO A 15 -3.48 15.20 -15.47
C PRO A 15 -4.19 13.86 -15.36
N ALA A 16 -4.13 13.06 -16.42
CA ALA A 16 -4.66 11.71 -16.40
C ALA A 16 -3.80 10.95 -15.40
N TRP A 17 -4.31 10.80 -14.20
CA TRP A 17 -3.67 9.96 -13.19
C TRP A 17 -3.61 8.55 -13.75
N ALA A 18 -2.44 7.93 -13.66
CA ALA A 18 -2.30 6.53 -14.03
C ALA A 18 -3.32 5.71 -13.23
N ALA A 19 -4.09 4.88 -13.91
CA ALA A 19 -5.02 3.98 -13.24
C ALA A 19 -4.25 3.08 -12.27
N THR A 20 -4.88 2.69 -11.19
CA THR A 20 -4.23 1.89 -10.13
C THR A 20 -4.92 0.54 -10.01
N ASP A 21 -4.15 -0.53 -10.15
CA ASP A 21 -4.59 -1.89 -9.88
C ASP A 21 -4.10 -2.34 -8.51
N VAL A 22 -4.97 -2.98 -7.74
CA VAL A 22 -4.73 -3.31 -6.33
C VAL A 22 -4.91 -4.80 -6.10
N TRP A 23 -3.90 -5.44 -5.48
CA TRP A 23 -3.93 -6.82 -5.01
C TRP A 23 -3.85 -6.84 -3.49
N LEU A 24 -4.86 -7.41 -2.85
CA LEU A 24 -4.95 -7.54 -1.40
C LEU A 24 -4.86 -9.02 -1.00
N PHE A 25 -4.13 -9.30 0.06
CA PHE A 25 -3.90 -10.66 0.52
C PHE A 25 -4.42 -10.86 1.95
N TYR A 26 -5.20 -11.93 2.13
CA TYR A 26 -5.56 -12.40 3.47
C TYR A 26 -4.33 -12.86 4.25
N GLY A 27 -4.41 -12.80 5.58
CA GLY A 27 -3.46 -13.43 6.49
C GLY A 27 -3.66 -14.94 6.61
N TRP A 28 -2.78 -15.57 7.40
CA TRP A 28 -2.94 -16.97 7.78
C TRP A 28 -4.10 -17.11 8.76
N GLY A 29 -4.88 -18.16 8.61
CA GLY A 29 -5.98 -18.51 9.50
C GLY A 29 -7.16 -19.13 8.77
N PRO A 30 -8.12 -19.70 9.50
CA PRO A 30 -9.36 -20.19 8.92
C PRO A 30 -10.19 -19.06 8.31
N ASP A 31 -11.13 -19.42 7.45
CA ASP A 31 -12.02 -18.50 6.77
C ASP A 31 -12.65 -17.49 7.74
N GLY A 32 -12.57 -16.23 7.38
CA GLY A 32 -13.11 -15.12 8.19
C GLY A 32 -12.14 -14.47 9.19
N TRP A 33 -10.97 -15.05 9.45
CA TRP A 33 -9.98 -14.43 10.36
C TRP A 33 -9.38 -13.13 9.80
N SER A 34 -9.37 -12.99 8.48
CA SER A 34 -8.87 -11.79 7.80
C SER A 34 -9.99 -11.01 7.10
N SER A 35 -11.21 -11.03 7.65
CA SER A 35 -12.39 -10.35 7.08
C SER A 35 -12.23 -8.83 6.91
N GLY A 36 -11.29 -8.24 7.63
CA GLY A 36 -10.91 -6.83 7.48
C GLY A 36 -10.35 -6.51 6.11
N ILE A 37 -9.67 -7.46 5.45
CA ILE A 37 -9.18 -7.30 4.07
C ILE A 37 -10.34 -7.08 3.09
N ASP A 38 -11.47 -7.78 3.26
CA ASP A 38 -12.67 -7.53 2.46
C ASP A 38 -13.26 -6.14 2.68
N GLN A 39 -13.20 -5.64 3.92
CA GLN A 39 -13.64 -4.30 4.23
C GLN A 39 -12.74 -3.25 3.58
N ILE A 40 -11.42 -3.45 3.62
CA ILE A 40 -10.45 -2.61 2.91
C ILE A 40 -10.75 -2.64 1.41
N ALA A 41 -10.90 -3.84 0.83
CA ALA A 41 -11.18 -4.01 -0.59
C ALA A 41 -12.46 -3.27 -1.04
N ARG A 42 -13.55 -3.39 -0.28
CA ARG A 42 -14.78 -2.66 -0.57
C ARG A 42 -14.59 -1.14 -0.59
N ARG A 43 -13.84 -0.59 0.36
CA ARG A 43 -13.54 0.84 0.43
C ARG A 43 -12.60 1.29 -0.69
N VAL A 44 -11.59 0.50 -0.98
CA VAL A 44 -10.61 0.80 -2.03
C VAL A 44 -11.27 0.84 -3.41
N ARG A 45 -12.23 -0.06 -3.71
CA ARG A 45 -13.00 -0.05 -4.96
C ARG A 45 -13.76 1.26 -5.22
N THR A 46 -14.03 2.05 -4.19
CA THR A 46 -14.74 3.34 -4.32
C THR A 46 -13.80 4.52 -4.50
N LEU A 47 -12.49 4.31 -4.44
CA LEU A 47 -11.51 5.38 -4.59
C LEU A 47 -11.38 5.81 -6.05
N ARG A 48 -11.31 7.11 -6.27
CA ARG A 48 -11.00 7.66 -7.59
C ARG A 48 -9.58 7.24 -8.01
N GLY A 49 -9.43 6.83 -9.26
CA GLY A 49 -8.14 6.40 -9.83
C GLY A 49 -7.85 4.91 -9.63
N VAL A 50 -8.63 4.19 -8.80
CA VAL A 50 -8.54 2.73 -8.71
C VAL A 50 -9.31 2.10 -9.87
N ASN A 51 -8.63 1.24 -10.65
CA ASN A 51 -9.16 0.53 -11.80
C ASN A 51 -9.68 -0.85 -11.42
N SER A 52 -8.88 -1.62 -10.70
CA SER A 52 -9.24 -2.97 -10.27
C SER A 52 -8.82 -3.26 -8.85
N VAL A 53 -9.55 -4.17 -8.16
CA VAL A 53 -9.20 -4.66 -6.82
C VAL A 53 -9.43 -6.15 -6.78
N HIS A 54 -8.34 -6.89 -6.59
CA HIS A 54 -8.28 -8.34 -6.47
C HIS A 54 -8.00 -8.71 -5.01
N VAL A 55 -8.56 -9.82 -4.55
CA VAL A 55 -8.33 -10.33 -3.19
C VAL A 55 -7.94 -11.80 -3.29
N TYR A 56 -6.85 -12.17 -2.61
CA TYR A 56 -6.23 -13.49 -2.68
C TYR A 56 -5.95 -14.05 -1.28
N ASP A 57 -5.87 -15.36 -1.20
CA ASP A 57 -5.17 -16.00 -0.09
C ASP A 57 -3.66 -15.69 -0.19
N TYR A 58 -2.98 -15.57 0.96
CA TYR A 58 -1.54 -15.28 0.98
C TYR A 58 -0.69 -16.31 0.24
N ARG A 59 -1.19 -17.51 -0.02
CA ARG A 59 -0.52 -18.59 -0.78
C ARG A 59 -0.63 -18.42 -2.29
N GLU A 60 -1.51 -17.56 -2.77
CA GLU A 60 -1.76 -17.36 -4.21
C GLU A 60 -0.80 -16.34 -4.84
N THR A 61 0.41 -16.17 -4.28
CA THR A 61 1.40 -15.18 -4.75
C THR A 61 1.77 -15.36 -6.21
N GLN A 62 1.91 -16.61 -6.69
CA GLN A 62 2.25 -16.87 -8.10
C GLN A 62 1.15 -16.41 -9.06
N ARG A 63 -0.11 -16.61 -8.67
CA ARG A 63 -1.25 -16.15 -9.47
C ARG A 63 -1.29 -14.62 -9.52
N ALA A 64 -1.18 -13.97 -8.36
CA ALA A 64 -1.16 -12.52 -8.27
C ALA A 64 0.03 -11.91 -9.05
N TYR A 65 1.21 -12.53 -9.00
CA TYR A 65 2.37 -12.15 -9.79
C TYR A 65 2.08 -12.20 -11.29
N ASN A 66 1.55 -13.31 -11.79
CA ASN A 66 1.26 -13.49 -13.21
C ASN A 66 0.26 -12.44 -13.71
N GLU A 67 -0.77 -12.15 -12.93
CA GLU A 67 -1.75 -11.12 -13.26
C GLU A 67 -1.14 -9.71 -13.23
N ALA A 68 -0.27 -9.43 -12.25
CA ALA A 68 0.41 -8.14 -12.15
C ALA A 68 1.40 -7.92 -13.31
N VAL A 69 2.09 -8.96 -13.77
CA VAL A 69 2.94 -8.89 -14.97
C VAL A 69 2.12 -8.60 -16.23
N ALA A 70 0.93 -9.19 -16.34
CA ALA A 70 0.03 -9.00 -17.47
C ALA A 70 -0.77 -7.68 -17.42
N ALA A 71 -0.81 -7.01 -16.27
CA ALA A 71 -1.52 -5.74 -16.11
C ALA A 71 -0.94 -4.64 -17.01
N ASN A 72 -1.77 -3.65 -17.35
CA ASN A 72 -1.35 -2.51 -18.17
C ASN A 72 -0.09 -1.84 -17.58
N HIS A 73 0.92 -1.64 -18.41
CA HIS A 73 2.21 -1.07 -18.00
C HIS A 73 2.11 0.39 -17.51
N GLU A 74 1.08 1.11 -17.91
CA GLU A 74 0.83 2.48 -17.48
C GLU A 74 0.14 2.55 -16.11
N HIS A 75 -0.38 1.42 -15.61
CA HIS A 75 -1.04 1.39 -14.31
C HIS A 75 -0.04 1.32 -13.16
N SER A 76 -0.35 2.02 -12.09
CA SER A 76 0.30 1.84 -10.79
C SER A 76 -0.15 0.52 -10.18
N LEU A 77 0.80 -0.28 -9.66
CA LEU A 77 0.51 -1.55 -9.02
C LEU A 77 0.64 -1.42 -7.50
N VAL A 78 -0.42 -1.74 -6.77
CA VAL A 78 -0.45 -1.72 -5.31
C VAL A 78 -0.69 -3.12 -4.78
N PHE A 79 0.16 -3.55 -3.85
CA PHE A 79 0.03 -4.81 -3.13
C PHE A 79 -0.16 -4.51 -1.66
N GLY A 80 -1.17 -5.09 -1.05
CA GLY A 80 -1.45 -4.90 0.37
C GLY A 80 -1.92 -6.18 1.03
N GLY A 81 -1.69 -6.29 2.33
CA GLY A 81 -2.16 -7.47 3.05
C GLY A 81 -1.85 -7.43 4.53
N TYR A 82 -2.49 -8.33 5.25
CA TYR A 82 -2.37 -8.47 6.69
C TYR A 82 -1.62 -9.74 7.05
N SER A 83 -0.74 -9.67 8.06
CA SER A 83 0.00 -10.83 8.55
C SER A 83 0.78 -11.52 7.42
N CYS A 84 0.56 -12.81 7.16
CA CYS A 84 1.13 -13.52 6.02
C CYS A 84 0.78 -12.89 4.67
N GLY A 85 -0.35 -12.19 4.58
CA GLY A 85 -0.71 -11.41 3.41
C GLY A 85 0.20 -10.18 3.20
N GLY A 86 0.69 -9.58 4.27
CA GLY A 86 1.73 -8.55 4.22
C GLY A 86 3.03 -9.08 3.63
N ASN A 87 3.43 -10.30 4.02
CA ASN A 87 4.58 -11.01 3.45
C ASN A 87 4.37 -11.33 1.97
N ALA A 88 3.18 -11.82 1.60
CA ALA A 88 2.80 -12.09 0.21
C ALA A 88 2.91 -10.83 -0.66
N SER A 89 2.45 -9.69 -0.14
CA SER A 89 2.57 -8.38 -0.82
C SER A 89 4.03 -8.02 -1.12
N LEU A 90 4.91 -8.17 -0.13
CA LEU A 90 6.35 -7.93 -0.31
C LEU A 90 6.97 -8.91 -1.31
N ALA A 91 6.62 -10.20 -1.23
CA ALA A 91 7.14 -11.22 -2.12
C ALA A 91 6.78 -10.95 -3.58
N VAL A 92 5.51 -10.65 -3.87
CA VAL A 92 5.03 -10.35 -5.23
C VAL A 92 5.65 -9.06 -5.75
N ALA A 93 5.65 -7.99 -4.96
CA ALA A 93 6.25 -6.72 -5.34
C ALA A 93 7.75 -6.84 -5.62
N GLY A 94 8.48 -7.59 -4.78
CA GLY A 94 9.91 -7.86 -4.99
C GLY A 94 10.19 -8.65 -6.26
N ALA A 95 9.39 -9.68 -6.54
CA ALA A 95 9.53 -10.48 -7.76
C ALA A 95 9.34 -9.66 -9.05
N LEU A 96 8.49 -8.63 -9.01
CA LEU A 96 8.25 -7.73 -10.15
C LEU A 96 9.46 -6.89 -10.54
N ALA A 97 10.49 -6.79 -9.69
CA ALA A 97 11.75 -6.13 -10.04
C ALA A 97 12.41 -6.77 -11.26
N HIS A 98 12.30 -8.10 -11.43
CA HIS A 98 12.82 -8.82 -12.59
C HIS A 98 12.14 -8.44 -13.91
N ASN A 99 10.95 -7.87 -13.84
CA ASN A 99 10.19 -7.38 -15.01
C ASN A 99 10.29 -5.85 -15.17
N SER A 100 11.17 -5.20 -14.44
CA SER A 100 11.32 -3.74 -14.41
C SER A 100 10.00 -3.00 -14.07
N ARG A 101 9.10 -3.67 -13.35
CA ARG A 101 7.82 -3.10 -12.90
C ARG A 101 8.00 -2.41 -11.55
N THR A 102 7.48 -1.22 -11.45
CA THR A 102 7.40 -0.53 -10.15
C THR A 102 6.17 -1.01 -9.37
N ALA A 103 6.31 -1.04 -8.06
CA ALA A 103 5.25 -1.48 -7.15
C ALA A 103 5.11 -0.52 -5.96
N HIS A 104 3.94 -0.57 -5.33
CA HIS A 104 3.65 0.07 -4.05
C HIS A 104 3.19 -1.00 -3.08
N VAL A 105 3.65 -0.98 -1.84
CA VAL A 105 3.34 -2.00 -0.85
C VAL A 105 2.77 -1.39 0.42
N ILE A 106 1.69 -1.98 0.92
CA ILE A 106 1.01 -1.61 2.15
C ILE A 106 0.89 -2.87 3.02
N ALA A 107 1.87 -3.08 3.87
CA ALA A 107 1.92 -4.22 4.77
C ALA A 107 1.28 -3.87 6.12
N LEU A 108 0.33 -4.68 6.55
CA LEU A 108 -0.31 -4.58 7.86
C LEU A 108 0.23 -5.71 8.75
N GLN A 109 1.17 -5.38 9.61
CA GLN A 109 1.82 -6.33 10.52
C GLN A 109 2.32 -7.61 9.83
N PRO A 110 3.26 -7.52 8.86
CA PRO A 110 3.80 -8.71 8.21
C PRO A 110 4.40 -9.66 9.25
N SER A 111 4.10 -10.95 9.14
CA SER A 111 4.42 -11.94 10.17
C SER A 111 5.79 -12.57 9.98
N ILE A 112 6.56 -12.71 11.07
CA ILE A 112 7.84 -13.44 11.05
C ILE A 112 7.69 -14.92 10.66
N TRP A 113 6.49 -15.49 10.81
CA TRP A 113 6.21 -16.91 10.56
C TRP A 113 6.01 -17.25 9.08
N CYS A 114 5.76 -16.26 8.24
CA CYS A 114 5.45 -16.46 6.82
C CYS A 114 6.61 -16.10 5.89
N GLY A 115 7.82 -16.17 6.41
CA GLY A 115 9.03 -15.74 5.70
C GLY A 115 9.34 -14.27 5.89
N ARG A 116 10.58 -13.89 5.64
CA ARG A 116 11.02 -12.49 5.66
C ARG A 116 11.37 -12.06 4.26
N TYR A 117 10.70 -11.05 3.77
CA TYR A 117 10.92 -10.49 2.45
C TYR A 117 11.43 -9.05 2.60
N PRO A 118 12.55 -8.72 1.95
CA PRO A 118 13.09 -7.36 2.01
C PRO A 118 12.24 -6.39 1.17
N THR A 119 12.38 -5.11 1.44
CA THR A 119 12.04 -4.08 0.45
C THR A 119 13.00 -4.16 -0.73
N THR A 120 12.57 -3.72 -1.89
CA THR A 120 13.36 -3.74 -3.12
C THR A 120 13.31 -2.40 -3.83
N SER A 121 14.32 -2.09 -4.63
CA SER A 121 14.48 -0.78 -5.30
C SER A 121 13.35 -0.42 -6.29
N ASN A 122 12.56 -1.41 -6.73
CA ASN A 122 11.39 -1.16 -7.58
C ASN A 122 10.16 -0.69 -6.78
N MET A 123 10.18 -0.74 -5.44
CA MET A 123 9.10 -0.23 -4.62
C MET A 123 9.18 1.29 -4.56
N ARG A 124 8.15 1.98 -5.07
CA ARG A 124 8.06 3.45 -5.07
C ARG A 124 7.41 4.01 -3.81
N TYR A 125 6.56 3.23 -3.18
CA TYR A 125 5.93 3.50 -1.89
C TYR A 125 5.92 2.21 -1.09
N PHE A 126 6.32 2.32 0.17
CA PHE A 126 6.20 1.23 1.13
C PHE A 126 5.64 1.78 2.44
N GLN A 127 4.59 1.17 2.93
CA GLN A 127 4.07 1.42 4.27
C GLN A 127 4.03 0.10 5.04
N ASP A 128 4.66 0.10 6.19
CA ASP A 128 4.51 -0.95 7.18
C ASP A 128 3.76 -0.39 8.39
N THR A 129 2.65 -1.02 8.73
CA THR A 129 1.92 -0.73 9.96
C THR A 129 2.15 -1.86 10.95
N TRP A 130 2.94 -1.61 11.95
CA TRP A 130 3.42 -2.60 12.91
C TRP A 130 2.88 -2.36 14.33
N SER A 131 3.08 -3.33 15.23
CA SER A 131 2.74 -3.20 16.64
C SER A 131 3.86 -3.74 17.52
N SER A 132 4.25 -2.96 18.53
CA SER A 132 5.23 -3.39 19.53
C SER A 132 4.66 -4.36 20.56
N GLY A 133 3.34 -4.51 20.65
CA GLY A 133 2.64 -5.31 21.65
C GLY A 133 2.32 -6.75 21.26
N THR A 134 2.89 -7.29 20.21
CA THR A 134 2.55 -8.62 19.70
C THR A 134 3.29 -9.74 20.40
N PHE A 135 2.58 -10.46 21.27
CA PHE A 135 3.06 -11.72 21.84
C PHE A 135 3.30 -12.76 20.73
N GLY A 136 4.57 -13.05 20.39
CA GLY A 136 4.99 -14.21 19.63
C GLY A 136 4.62 -14.28 18.14
N LEU A 137 3.66 -13.51 17.67
CA LEU A 137 3.27 -13.43 16.25
C LEU A 137 3.89 -12.22 15.54
N GLY A 138 4.94 -11.65 16.14
CA GLY A 138 5.52 -10.36 15.88
C GLY A 138 5.58 -9.96 14.40
N SER A 139 5.13 -8.75 14.14
CA SER A 139 5.49 -8.06 12.91
C SER A 139 6.99 -7.82 12.88
N TYR A 140 7.56 -7.80 11.70
CA TYR A 140 8.95 -7.40 11.50
C TYR A 140 8.99 -6.20 10.59
N MET A 141 10.02 -5.38 10.74
CA MET A 141 10.34 -4.35 9.78
C MET A 141 11.14 -4.97 8.64
N PRO A 142 10.66 -4.95 7.38
CA PRO A 142 11.42 -5.45 6.26
C PRO A 142 12.74 -4.71 6.10
N GLU A 143 13.82 -5.47 5.99
CA GLU A 143 15.15 -4.94 5.67
C GLU A 143 15.31 -4.81 4.17
N GLY A 144 16.18 -3.92 3.69
CA GLY A 144 16.47 -3.76 2.28
C GLY A 144 16.68 -2.30 1.88
N PRO A 145 16.96 -2.05 0.60
CA PRO A 145 17.07 -0.68 0.12
C PRO A 145 15.75 0.06 0.36
N PRO A 146 15.80 1.30 0.80
CA PRO A 146 14.58 2.08 1.01
C PRO A 146 13.80 2.14 -0.31
N ALA A 147 12.51 1.93 -0.24
CA ALA A 147 11.58 2.30 -1.30
C ALA A 147 11.66 3.82 -1.53
N GLY A 148 11.18 4.28 -2.67
CA GLY A 148 11.19 5.72 -2.99
C GLY A 148 10.59 6.60 -1.89
N TYR A 149 9.52 6.11 -1.24
CA TYR A 149 8.92 6.72 -0.04
C TYR A 149 8.51 5.61 0.93
N THR A 150 9.10 5.60 2.10
CA THR A 150 8.88 4.58 3.13
C THR A 150 8.26 5.20 4.37
N VAL A 151 7.23 4.56 4.91
CA VAL A 151 6.54 4.96 6.13
C VAL A 151 6.39 3.76 7.05
N PHE A 152 6.86 3.90 8.28
CA PHE A 152 6.61 2.96 9.36
C PHE A 152 5.61 3.56 10.33
N VAL A 153 4.51 2.85 10.60
CA VAL A 153 3.43 3.32 11.45
C VAL A 153 3.27 2.37 12.63
N GLU A 154 3.52 2.85 13.83
CA GLU A 154 3.22 2.07 15.02
C GLU A 154 1.74 2.17 15.40
N ARG A 155 1.13 1.03 15.74
CA ARG A 155 -0.23 0.92 16.25
C ARG A 155 -0.25 0.07 17.53
N PRO A 156 -1.03 0.45 18.53
CA PRO A 156 -1.02 -0.24 19.82
C PRO A 156 -1.75 -1.58 19.83
N ASN A 157 -2.50 -1.90 18.79
CA ASN A 157 -3.40 -3.04 18.77
C ASN A 157 -2.68 -4.38 18.51
N PRO A 158 -3.11 -5.46 19.16
CA PRO A 158 -2.51 -6.77 19.00
C PRO A 158 -2.69 -7.30 17.58
N HIS A 159 -1.78 -8.17 17.16
CA HIS A 159 -1.75 -8.75 15.81
C HIS A 159 -3.10 -9.35 15.39
N GLY A 160 -3.77 -10.10 16.25
CA GLY A 160 -5.02 -10.79 15.91
C GLY A 160 -6.25 -9.90 15.63
N ALA A 161 -6.14 -8.59 15.84
CA ALA A 161 -7.24 -7.65 15.60
C ALA A 161 -6.89 -6.56 14.54
N ALA A 162 -5.66 -6.59 14.01
CA ALA A 162 -5.16 -5.48 13.20
C ALA A 162 -5.96 -5.25 11.92
N ASP A 163 -6.33 -6.30 11.20
CA ASP A 163 -7.06 -6.15 9.93
C ASP A 163 -8.51 -5.67 10.11
N THR A 164 -9.13 -5.96 11.26
CA THR A 164 -10.50 -5.52 11.61
C THR A 164 -10.52 -4.17 12.31
N ASP A 165 -9.38 -3.69 12.80
CA ASP A 165 -9.27 -2.40 13.47
C ASP A 165 -9.51 -1.25 12.49
N PRO A 166 -10.43 -0.31 12.82
CA PRO A 166 -10.75 0.81 11.94
C PRO A 166 -9.56 1.72 11.62
N LEU A 167 -8.55 1.82 12.48
CA LEU A 167 -7.36 2.64 12.23
C LEU A 167 -6.48 2.00 11.17
N TYR A 168 -6.16 0.70 11.31
CA TYR A 168 -5.39 -0.04 10.30
C TYR A 168 -6.08 -0.04 8.93
N GLN A 169 -7.39 -0.28 8.90
CA GLN A 169 -8.16 -0.21 7.66
C GLN A 169 -8.10 1.18 7.02
N ARG A 170 -8.16 2.23 7.83
CA ARG A 170 -8.09 3.61 7.36
C ARG A 170 -6.70 3.95 6.85
N ASP A 171 -5.66 3.49 7.52
CA ASP A 171 -4.27 3.64 7.08
C ASP A 171 -4.08 3.03 5.68
N ALA A 172 -4.55 1.79 5.50
CA ALA A 172 -4.47 1.10 4.20
C ALA A 172 -5.25 1.83 3.10
N VAL A 173 -6.50 2.23 3.36
CA VAL A 173 -7.34 2.93 2.38
C VAL A 173 -6.75 4.28 1.99
N PHE A 174 -6.20 5.04 2.95
CA PHE A 174 -5.57 6.33 2.65
C PHE A 174 -4.25 6.16 1.91
N ALA A 175 -3.49 5.11 2.21
CA ALA A 175 -2.26 4.80 1.49
C ALA A 175 -2.55 4.45 0.02
N VAL A 176 -3.52 3.57 -0.26
CA VAL A 176 -3.96 3.30 -1.63
C VAL A 176 -4.44 4.58 -2.31
N GLY A 177 -5.24 5.39 -1.61
CA GLY A 177 -5.73 6.67 -2.12
C GLY A 177 -4.61 7.65 -2.48
N ALA A 178 -3.53 7.68 -1.70
CA ALA A 178 -2.36 8.52 -1.95
C ALA A 178 -1.51 8.04 -3.14
N VAL A 179 -1.54 6.73 -3.46
CA VAL A 179 -0.93 6.17 -4.66
C VAL A 179 -1.79 6.47 -5.88
N ALA A 180 -3.10 6.21 -5.79
CA ALA A 180 -4.04 6.41 -6.89
C ALA A 180 -4.23 7.90 -7.25
N ASP A 181 -4.07 8.78 -6.27
CA ASP A 181 -4.13 10.23 -6.43
C ASP A 181 -3.05 10.90 -5.55
N PRO A 182 -1.83 11.09 -6.06
CA PRO A 182 -0.74 11.69 -5.30
C PRO A 182 -1.04 13.08 -4.72
N SER A 183 -2.00 13.81 -5.26
CA SER A 183 -2.44 15.08 -4.68
C SER A 183 -3.08 14.92 -3.30
N ARG A 184 -3.50 13.69 -2.95
CA ARG A 184 -4.12 13.33 -1.67
C ARG A 184 -3.13 12.83 -0.62
N ARG A 185 -1.84 12.75 -0.93
CA ARG A 185 -0.80 12.28 0.02
C ARG A 185 -0.83 13.04 1.34
N TRP A 186 -1.07 14.34 1.32
CA TRP A 186 -1.19 15.16 2.51
C TRP A 186 -2.31 14.71 3.46
N ILE A 187 -3.38 14.09 2.93
CA ILE A 187 -4.50 13.55 3.74
C ILE A 187 -4.00 12.35 4.55
N LEU A 188 -3.28 11.43 3.90
CA LEU A 188 -2.64 10.29 4.55
C LEU A 188 -1.69 10.78 5.64
N GLU A 189 -0.77 11.68 5.29
CA GLU A 189 0.23 12.20 6.23
C GLU A 189 -0.41 12.86 7.46
N ARG A 190 -1.42 13.69 7.24
CA ARG A 190 -2.16 14.33 8.33
C ARG A 190 -2.89 13.31 9.20
N HIS A 191 -3.44 12.26 8.60
CA HIS A 191 -4.08 11.18 9.34
C HIS A 191 -3.08 10.45 10.23
N LEU A 192 -1.96 9.99 9.67
CA LEU A 192 -0.93 9.25 10.40
C LEU A 192 -0.37 10.10 11.55
N MET A 193 -0.05 11.38 11.31
CA MET A 193 0.48 12.28 12.36
C MET A 193 -0.50 12.49 13.52
N ARG A 194 -1.80 12.37 13.29
CA ARG A 194 -2.82 12.57 14.33
C ARG A 194 -3.16 11.32 15.11
N THR A 195 -3.01 10.15 14.49
CA THR A 195 -3.57 8.91 15.01
C THR A 195 -2.52 7.88 15.41
N ALA A 196 -1.29 8.00 14.93
CA ALA A 196 -0.21 7.09 15.30
C ALA A 196 0.65 7.68 16.43
N PRO A 197 0.97 6.89 17.47
CA PRO A 197 1.88 7.31 18.54
C PRO A 197 3.29 7.56 18.01
N HIS A 198 3.70 6.77 17.02
CA HIS A 198 5.00 6.95 16.35
C HIS A 198 4.85 6.74 14.84
N VAL A 199 5.45 7.64 14.05
CA VAL A 199 5.57 7.55 12.60
C VAL A 199 7.00 7.85 12.22
N ASP A 200 7.71 6.85 11.70
CA ASP A 200 9.02 7.03 11.08
C ASP A 200 8.87 7.11 9.56
N ARG A 201 9.51 8.09 8.96
CA ARG A 201 9.50 8.32 7.52
C ARG A 201 10.92 8.27 7.02
N GLN A 202 11.12 7.44 6.04
CA GLN A 202 12.36 7.39 5.29
C GLN A 202 12.04 7.79 3.85
N ASP A 203 12.46 8.98 3.48
CA ASP A 203 12.55 9.35 2.08
C ASP A 203 13.97 9.00 1.61
N ALA A 204 14.12 8.50 0.39
CA ALA A 204 15.43 8.20 -0.18
C ALA A 204 16.37 9.41 -0.18
N THR A 205 15.83 10.61 0.03
CA THR A 205 16.57 11.88 0.12
C THR A 205 16.58 12.52 1.49
N VAL A 206 15.67 12.17 2.41
CA VAL A 206 15.56 12.84 3.73
C VAL A 206 15.07 11.85 4.80
N ILE A 207 15.92 11.61 5.79
CA ILE A 207 15.55 10.86 7.00
C ILE A 207 15.02 11.88 8.03
N TRP A 208 13.74 11.82 8.33
CA TRP A 208 13.14 12.61 9.40
C TRP A 208 12.85 11.71 10.61
N ARG A 209 13.65 11.83 11.66
CA ARG A 209 13.32 11.26 12.96
C ARG A 209 12.63 12.35 13.79
N ARG A 210 11.49 12.04 14.37
CA ARG A 210 10.89 12.83 15.43
C ARG A 210 11.27 12.16 16.74
N GLU A 211 12.05 12.85 17.55
CA GLU A 211 12.30 12.50 18.95
C GLU A 211 11.07 12.76 19.81
#